data_a40932f14d36580b3f5d4208af2b954d
#
_entry.id   a40932f14d36580b3f5d4208af2b954d
#
_cell.length_a   1.000
_cell.length_b   1.000
_cell.length_c   1.000
_cell.angle_alpha   90.00
_cell.angle_beta   90.00
_cell.angle_gamma   90.00
#
_symmetry.space_group_name_H-M   'P 1'
#
loop_
_entity.id
_entity.type
_entity.pdbx_description
1 polymer ?
#
loop_
_entity_poly.entity_id
_entity_poly.type
_entity_poly.pdbx_seq_one_letter_code
_entity_poly.pdbx_strand_id
1 'polypeptide(L)'
;MTDRPLPAASDTDSSAAPAAARPRTTTRDPDVLTRRLTAWLGTRLPGARALAATVPDANGMSSETLLFDIDHPEPPEAACALRLAADPAAYCIFPRYDMARQYRTMRLVAAHTDVPVPRTLWLEEDPAYLGAPFFVMSRAAGRVPPDVMPYTYEGNWLHDATDAQRDRLEAASVSMLARLHDQVPLAAADFLAMPGTGSALHRHVESQRAYYAWVVDGRPRSPLIERGFARLAGLWPPDPGETVLSWGDARIGNIVYDGFEPAAVLDWEMAALGPRELDLGWMVYLHRFFQDLAEAGGRRGLPGLLCRDRVESHYARLTGHQPRDMEFHTLYAALRHAIVMLRVAYRRIHFGEAPAPADADALILHRDTLEAMIEGRYW
;
A
#
# COMPACT_ATOMS: atom_id res chain seq x y z
N MET A 1 26.56 -34.62 59.24
CA MET A 1 25.71 -34.77 58.02
C MET A 1 25.21 -33.39 57.70
N THR A 2 25.90 -32.74 56.77
CA THR A 2 25.67 -31.34 56.39
C THR A 2 24.89 -31.34 55.08
N ASP A 3 23.70 -30.85 55.17
CA ASP A 3 22.77 -30.68 54.07
C ASP A 3 23.20 -29.44 53.28
N ARG A 4 23.47 -29.62 52.00
CA ARG A 4 23.93 -28.58 51.06
C ARG A 4 22.78 -28.31 50.09
N PRO A 5 22.22 -27.08 50.02
CA PRO A 5 21.16 -26.78 49.06
C PRO A 5 21.73 -26.68 47.64
N LEU A 6 20.96 -27.20 46.66
CA LEU A 6 21.19 -27.10 45.23
C LEU A 6 21.02 -25.65 44.76
N PRO A 7 21.79 -25.20 43.74
CA PRO A 7 21.63 -23.85 43.19
C PRO A 7 20.36 -23.75 42.35
N ALA A 8 19.66 -22.62 42.51
CA ALA A 8 18.49 -22.24 41.72
C ALA A 8 18.85 -22.14 40.23
N ALA A 9 17.95 -22.63 39.39
CA ALA A 9 18.02 -22.48 37.94
C ALA A 9 17.95 -20.98 37.57
N SER A 10 18.92 -20.53 36.78
CA SER A 10 18.93 -19.19 36.19
C SER A 10 17.83 -19.13 35.15
N ASP A 11 16.93 -18.15 35.32
CA ASP A 11 15.99 -17.69 34.28
C ASP A 11 16.77 -17.27 33.06
N THR A 12 16.62 -18.04 31.98
CA THR A 12 17.09 -17.62 30.66
C THR A 12 16.17 -16.54 30.16
N ASP A 13 16.69 -15.35 30.15
CA ASP A 13 16.15 -14.14 29.56
C ASP A 13 15.68 -14.42 28.13
N SER A 14 14.36 -14.43 27.96
CA SER A 14 13.69 -14.47 26.66
C SER A 14 13.90 -13.10 25.99
N SER A 15 15.00 -12.96 25.24
CA SER A 15 15.19 -11.79 24.39
C SER A 15 14.14 -11.79 23.29
N ALA A 16 13.03 -11.10 23.51
CA ALA A 16 12.11 -10.71 22.47
C ALA A 16 12.93 -9.97 21.40
N ALA A 17 12.88 -10.45 20.15
CA ALA A 17 13.49 -9.76 19.03
C ALA A 17 12.98 -8.31 19.01
N PRO A 18 13.84 -7.30 18.81
CA PRO A 18 13.41 -5.91 18.81
C PRO A 18 12.36 -5.73 17.72
N ALA A 19 11.19 -5.21 18.09
CA ALA A 19 10.16 -4.81 17.14
C ALA A 19 10.85 -3.96 16.07
N ALA A 20 10.75 -4.36 14.80
CA ALA A 20 11.40 -3.69 13.69
C ALA A 20 10.94 -2.24 13.69
N ALA A 21 11.82 -1.33 14.13
CA ALA A 21 11.53 0.10 14.15
C ALA A 21 11.19 0.52 12.72
N ARG A 22 10.02 1.13 12.53
CA ARG A 22 9.64 1.66 11.22
C ARG A 22 10.64 2.73 10.81
N PRO A 23 11.10 2.75 9.53
CA PRO A 23 11.95 3.81 9.04
C PRO A 23 11.26 5.17 9.25
N ARG A 24 11.98 6.18 9.69
CA ARG A 24 11.45 7.53 9.80
C ARG A 24 10.99 8.00 8.42
N THR A 25 9.72 8.37 8.27
CA THR A 25 9.15 8.82 7.01
C THR A 25 9.24 10.34 6.83
N THR A 26 9.57 11.07 7.89
CA THR A 26 9.69 12.52 7.87
C THR A 26 10.87 13.01 8.70
N THR A 27 11.47 14.12 8.25
CA THR A 27 12.42 14.94 9.02
C THR A 27 11.75 16.20 9.60
N ARG A 28 10.47 16.41 9.34
CA ARG A 28 9.71 17.60 9.70
C ARG A 28 9.27 17.54 11.16
N ASP A 29 9.36 18.70 11.85
CA ASP A 29 8.90 18.87 13.22
C ASP A 29 7.36 18.98 13.25
N PRO A 30 6.63 18.11 13.98
CA PRO A 30 5.17 18.11 14.04
C PRO A 30 4.58 19.42 14.58
N ASP A 31 5.24 20.09 15.52
CA ASP A 31 4.76 21.35 16.07
C ASP A 31 4.88 22.50 15.04
N VAL A 32 5.96 22.47 14.25
CA VAL A 32 6.14 23.42 13.15
C VAL A 32 5.08 23.19 12.09
N LEU A 33 4.82 21.93 11.72
CA LEU A 33 3.77 21.58 10.75
C LEU A 33 2.39 22.04 11.25
N THR A 34 2.06 21.81 12.52
CA THR A 34 0.77 22.21 13.11
C THR A 34 0.56 23.73 13.07
N ARG A 35 1.59 24.51 13.41
CA ARG A 35 1.51 25.99 13.35
C ARG A 35 1.33 26.48 11.89
N ARG A 36 2.09 25.92 10.96
CA ARG A 36 1.98 26.25 9.53
C ARG A 36 0.62 25.84 8.94
N LEU A 37 0.13 24.65 9.32
CA LEU A 37 -1.19 24.17 8.92
C LEU A 37 -2.30 25.09 9.45
N THR A 38 -2.21 25.56 10.70
CA THR A 38 -3.16 26.55 11.25
C THR A 38 -3.14 27.86 10.45
N ALA A 39 -1.95 28.38 10.11
CA ALA A 39 -1.82 29.59 9.32
C ALA A 39 -2.43 29.41 7.92
N TRP A 40 -2.18 28.28 7.27
CA TRP A 40 -2.76 27.95 5.98
C TRP A 40 -4.29 27.79 6.04
N LEU A 41 -4.81 27.06 7.03
CA LEU A 41 -6.26 26.92 7.26
C LEU A 41 -6.95 28.27 7.38
N GLY A 42 -6.34 29.22 8.09
CA GLY A 42 -6.86 30.58 8.20
C GLY A 42 -7.02 31.30 6.87
N THR A 43 -6.28 30.92 5.81
CA THR A 43 -6.46 31.45 4.46
C THR A 43 -7.65 30.83 3.73
N ARG A 44 -8.07 29.63 4.11
CA ARG A 44 -9.18 28.86 3.51
C ARG A 44 -10.49 29.05 4.28
N LEU A 45 -10.37 29.16 5.59
CA LEU A 45 -11.49 29.27 6.54
C LEU A 45 -11.08 30.24 7.63
N PRO A 46 -11.43 31.55 7.53
CA PRO A 46 -11.00 32.57 8.46
C PRO A 46 -11.35 32.20 9.91
N GLY A 47 -10.37 32.26 10.80
CA GLY A 47 -10.53 31.90 12.22
C GLY A 47 -10.32 30.43 12.54
N ALA A 48 -10.18 29.55 11.55
CA ALA A 48 -9.94 28.12 11.77
C ALA A 48 -8.53 27.85 12.34
N ARG A 49 -8.44 26.82 13.17
CA ARG A 49 -7.19 26.32 13.75
C ARG A 49 -7.10 24.81 13.63
N ALA A 50 -5.91 24.28 13.40
CA ALA A 50 -5.66 22.85 13.48
C ALA A 50 -5.41 22.46 14.95
N LEU A 51 -6.13 21.46 15.43
CA LEU A 51 -5.98 20.89 16.77
C LEU A 51 -5.51 19.44 16.68
N ALA A 52 -4.82 18.98 17.72
CA ALA A 52 -4.43 17.58 17.94
C ALA A 52 -3.74 16.92 16.73
N ALA A 53 -2.89 17.67 16.00
CA ALA A 53 -2.20 17.10 14.86
C ALA A 53 -1.26 15.97 15.29
N THR A 54 -1.51 14.77 14.79
CA THR A 54 -0.77 13.55 15.09
C THR A 54 -0.39 12.81 13.83
N VAL A 55 0.74 12.11 13.87
CA VAL A 55 1.14 11.16 12.83
C VAL A 55 0.56 9.78 13.19
N PRO A 56 -0.19 9.12 12.33
CA PRO A 56 -0.72 7.78 12.63
C PRO A 56 0.39 6.77 12.89
N ASP A 57 0.20 5.87 13.85
CA ASP A 57 1.14 4.77 14.13
C ASP A 57 1.36 3.87 12.91
N ALA A 58 0.34 3.74 12.08
CA ALA A 58 0.33 2.99 10.82
C ALA A 58 0.62 3.88 9.59
N ASN A 59 1.47 4.91 9.75
CA ASN A 59 1.83 5.78 8.61
C ASN A 59 2.48 4.99 7.47
N GLY A 60 2.06 5.27 6.23
CA GLY A 60 2.64 4.65 5.03
C GLY A 60 4.14 4.97 4.88
N MET A 61 4.85 4.17 4.08
CA MET A 61 6.30 4.34 3.88
C MET A 61 6.66 5.42 2.86
N SER A 62 5.70 5.96 2.12
CA SER A 62 5.91 6.83 0.96
C SER A 62 5.66 8.31 1.25
N SER A 63 4.43 8.70 1.54
CA SER A 63 4.04 10.09 1.84
C SER A 63 3.73 10.27 3.33
N GLU A 64 3.76 11.52 3.79
CA GLU A 64 3.46 11.85 5.19
C GLU A 64 1.97 12.03 5.37
N THR A 65 1.41 11.46 6.45
CA THR A 65 0.01 11.65 6.84
C THR A 65 -0.05 12.32 8.20
N LEU A 66 -0.84 13.38 8.32
CA LEU A 66 -1.21 14.00 9.60
C LEU A 66 -2.70 13.87 9.81
N LEU A 67 -3.11 13.46 10.99
CA LEU A 67 -4.50 13.51 11.45
C LEU A 67 -4.66 14.73 12.33
N PHE A 68 -5.73 15.50 12.13
CA PHE A 68 -6.01 16.70 12.92
C PHE A 68 -7.51 16.99 12.94
N ASP A 69 -7.93 17.83 13.89
CA ASP A 69 -9.28 18.35 13.96
C ASP A 69 -9.29 19.85 13.61
N ILE A 70 -10.37 20.33 13.00
CA ILE A 70 -10.57 21.74 12.67
C ILE A 70 -11.41 22.39 13.77
N ASP A 71 -10.78 23.29 14.52
CA ASP A 71 -11.48 24.19 15.47
C ASP A 71 -12.06 25.38 14.70
N HIS A 72 -13.35 25.33 14.43
CA HIS A 72 -14.13 26.37 13.79
C HIS A 72 -15.62 26.12 14.04
N PRO A 73 -16.48 27.15 14.20
CA PRO A 73 -17.93 26.97 14.43
C PRO A 73 -18.64 26.16 13.33
N GLU A 74 -18.22 26.31 12.09
CA GLU A 74 -18.80 25.66 10.91
C GLU A 74 -17.70 25.06 10.02
N PRO A 75 -17.01 24.00 10.46
CA PRO A 75 -15.99 23.38 9.62
C PRO A 75 -16.65 22.53 8.52
N PRO A 76 -16.08 22.45 7.32
CA PRO A 76 -16.58 21.53 6.29
C PRO A 76 -16.49 20.07 6.71
N GLU A 77 -15.51 19.73 7.56
CA GLU A 77 -15.32 18.49 8.29
C GLU A 77 -14.61 18.80 9.60
N ALA A 78 -15.08 18.21 10.71
CA ALA A 78 -14.42 18.39 11.99
C ALA A 78 -13.12 17.60 12.09
N ALA A 79 -13.12 16.34 11.64
CA ALA A 79 -11.98 15.44 11.68
C ALA A 79 -11.36 15.27 10.29
N CYS A 80 -10.08 15.60 10.15
CA CYS A 80 -9.37 15.65 8.88
C CYS A 80 -8.12 14.77 8.87
N ALA A 81 -7.74 14.39 7.66
CA ALA A 81 -6.42 13.84 7.34
C ALA A 81 -5.77 14.70 6.25
N LEU A 82 -4.48 14.93 6.39
CA LEU A 82 -3.64 15.62 5.43
C LEU A 82 -2.63 14.63 4.86
N ARG A 83 -2.50 14.60 3.54
CA ARG A 83 -1.42 13.86 2.83
C ARG A 83 -0.44 14.87 2.28
N LEU A 84 0.80 14.78 2.70
CA LEU A 84 1.90 15.68 2.34
C LEU A 84 2.95 14.90 1.54
N ALA A 85 3.42 15.46 0.44
CA ALA A 85 4.49 14.85 -0.34
C ALA A 85 5.74 14.68 0.53
N ALA A 86 6.42 13.53 0.38
CA ALA A 86 7.62 13.23 1.14
C ALA A 86 8.69 14.31 0.97
N ASP A 87 9.45 14.55 2.03
CA ASP A 87 10.64 15.39 1.96
C ASP A 87 11.68 14.72 1.06
N PRO A 88 12.19 15.39 0.01
CA PRO A 88 13.24 14.84 -0.82
C PRO A 88 14.48 14.40 -0.04
N ALA A 89 14.80 15.05 1.10
CA ALA A 89 15.87 14.66 1.99
C ALA A 89 15.63 13.33 2.74
N ALA A 90 14.39 12.86 2.79
CA ALA A 90 14.02 11.62 3.47
C ALA A 90 14.29 10.33 2.68
N TYR A 91 15.06 10.37 1.60
CA TYR A 91 15.31 9.23 0.71
C TYR A 91 14.01 8.63 0.17
N CYS A 92 13.37 9.34 -0.75
CA CYS A 92 12.06 9.02 -1.30
C CYS A 92 11.95 7.58 -1.81
N ILE A 93 10.80 6.95 -1.57
CA ILE A 93 10.48 5.61 -2.09
C ILE A 93 10.11 5.68 -3.57
N PHE A 94 9.37 6.72 -3.99
CA PHE A 94 9.03 6.98 -5.38
C PHE A 94 9.76 8.21 -5.92
N PRO A 95 10.04 8.26 -7.23
CA PRO A 95 10.72 9.41 -7.84
C PRO A 95 9.88 10.69 -7.84
N ARG A 96 8.56 10.57 -7.72
CA ARG A 96 7.61 11.70 -7.69
C ARG A 96 6.43 11.38 -6.78
N TYR A 97 5.97 12.40 -6.06
CA TYR A 97 4.74 12.38 -5.25
C TYR A 97 3.78 13.42 -5.81
N ASP A 98 2.86 12.98 -6.66
CA ASP A 98 1.89 13.85 -7.32
C ASP A 98 0.60 13.93 -6.48
N MET A 99 0.54 14.90 -5.57
CA MET A 99 -0.62 15.12 -4.70
C MET A 99 -1.86 15.54 -5.48
N ALA A 100 -1.69 16.30 -6.54
CA ALA A 100 -2.79 16.73 -7.41
C ALA A 100 -3.42 15.52 -8.13
N ARG A 101 -2.59 14.58 -8.60
CA ARG A 101 -3.06 13.34 -9.23
C ARG A 101 -3.86 12.48 -8.24
N GLN A 102 -3.36 12.26 -7.02
CA GLN A 102 -4.08 11.51 -5.98
C GLN A 102 -5.42 12.19 -5.63
N TYR A 103 -5.41 13.50 -5.39
CA TYR A 103 -6.61 14.30 -5.12
C TYR A 103 -7.65 14.20 -6.24
N ARG A 104 -7.22 14.33 -7.50
CA ARG A 104 -8.10 14.21 -8.67
C ARG A 104 -8.66 12.80 -8.82
N THR A 105 -7.86 11.75 -8.56
CA THR A 105 -8.30 10.36 -8.60
C THR A 105 -9.40 10.09 -7.58
N MET A 106 -9.22 10.52 -6.33
CA MET A 106 -10.24 10.38 -5.30
C MET A 106 -11.53 11.10 -5.67
N ARG A 107 -11.46 12.31 -6.22
CA ARG A 107 -12.63 13.05 -6.72
C ARG A 107 -13.33 12.34 -7.87
N LEU A 108 -12.56 11.76 -8.80
CA LEU A 108 -13.08 11.00 -9.92
C LEU A 108 -13.88 9.78 -9.41
N VAL A 109 -13.30 9.01 -8.51
CA VAL A 109 -13.94 7.83 -7.91
C VAL A 109 -15.22 8.23 -7.17
N ALA A 110 -15.17 9.26 -6.33
CA ALA A 110 -16.34 9.76 -5.60
C ALA A 110 -17.47 10.27 -6.50
N ALA A 111 -17.13 10.81 -7.69
CA ALA A 111 -18.10 11.37 -8.62
C ALA A 111 -18.79 10.31 -9.49
N HIS A 112 -18.17 9.17 -9.71
CA HIS A 112 -18.63 8.20 -10.70
C HIS A 112 -18.94 6.82 -10.12
N THR A 113 -18.62 6.56 -8.85
CA THR A 113 -18.78 5.23 -8.26
C THR A 113 -19.41 5.28 -6.86
N ASP A 114 -19.91 4.11 -6.43
CA ASP A 114 -20.33 3.88 -5.04
C ASP A 114 -19.15 3.39 -4.15
N VAL A 115 -17.91 3.47 -4.64
CA VAL A 115 -16.73 3.13 -3.86
C VAL A 115 -16.51 4.20 -2.80
N PRO A 116 -16.49 3.85 -1.50
CA PRO A 116 -16.29 4.83 -0.45
C PRO A 116 -14.85 5.36 -0.49
N VAL A 117 -14.70 6.66 -0.62
CA VAL A 117 -13.40 7.36 -0.52
C VAL A 117 -13.56 8.55 0.43
N PRO A 118 -12.50 8.93 1.17
CA PRO A 118 -12.56 10.14 1.98
C PRO A 118 -12.94 11.35 1.14
N ARG A 119 -13.81 12.21 1.68
CA ARG A 119 -14.18 13.45 0.99
C ARG A 119 -12.96 14.37 0.88
N THR A 120 -12.53 14.69 -0.33
CA THR A 120 -11.45 15.65 -0.58
C THR A 120 -11.93 17.06 -0.31
N LEU A 121 -11.17 17.83 0.47
CA LEU A 121 -11.53 19.20 0.88
C LEU A 121 -10.75 20.24 0.09
N TRP A 122 -9.43 20.23 0.22
CA TRP A 122 -8.54 21.21 -0.40
C TRP A 122 -7.27 20.56 -0.94
N LEU A 123 -6.82 21.06 -2.08
CA LEU A 123 -5.50 20.78 -2.65
C LEU A 123 -4.65 22.05 -2.52
N GLU A 124 -3.39 21.90 -2.13
CA GLU A 124 -2.39 22.96 -2.10
C GLU A 124 -1.13 22.50 -2.82
N GLU A 125 -0.77 23.19 -3.88
CA GLU A 125 0.40 22.86 -4.70
C GLU A 125 1.61 23.75 -4.36
N ASP A 126 1.38 24.89 -3.66
CA ASP A 126 2.45 25.77 -3.25
C ASP A 126 3.22 25.20 -2.04
N PRO A 127 4.50 24.83 -2.22
CA PRO A 127 5.32 24.30 -1.14
C PRO A 127 5.64 25.32 -0.05
N ALA A 128 5.40 26.61 -0.27
CA ALA A 128 5.68 27.66 0.71
C ALA A 128 4.93 27.46 2.03
N TYR A 129 3.75 26.82 2.00
CA TYR A 129 2.95 26.60 3.21
C TYR A 129 3.53 25.51 4.12
N LEU A 130 3.69 24.29 3.64
CA LEU A 130 4.13 23.15 4.47
C LEU A 130 5.47 22.54 4.01
N GLY A 131 6.14 23.16 3.05
CA GLY A 131 7.43 22.70 2.51
C GLY A 131 7.30 21.69 1.36
N ALA A 132 6.07 21.30 1.00
CA ALA A 132 5.75 20.44 -0.15
C ALA A 132 4.26 20.56 -0.51
N PRO A 133 3.84 20.15 -1.72
CA PRO A 133 2.43 20.00 -2.06
C PRO A 133 1.69 19.02 -1.14
N PHE A 134 0.43 19.31 -0.85
CA PHE A 134 -0.42 18.47 0.01
C PHE A 134 -1.90 18.59 -0.36
N PHE A 135 -2.69 17.68 0.18
CA PHE A 135 -4.15 17.83 0.16
C PHE A 135 -4.76 17.42 1.50
N VAL A 136 -5.93 17.97 1.76
CA VAL A 136 -6.73 17.70 2.95
C VAL A 136 -7.99 16.95 2.55
N MET A 137 -8.35 15.95 3.35
CA MET A 137 -9.54 15.12 3.19
C MET A 137 -10.20 14.84 4.55
N SER A 138 -11.45 14.37 4.54
CA SER A 138 -12.10 13.88 5.75
C SER A 138 -11.35 12.68 6.33
N ARG A 139 -11.32 12.55 7.66
CA ARG A 139 -10.77 11.37 8.34
C ARG A 139 -11.84 10.29 8.40
N ALA A 140 -11.57 9.13 7.78
CA ALA A 140 -12.45 7.98 7.84
C ALA A 140 -12.41 7.33 9.24
N ALA A 141 -13.58 6.98 9.76
CA ALA A 141 -13.71 6.19 10.98
C ALA A 141 -13.77 4.70 10.64
N GLY A 142 -13.17 3.86 11.49
CA GLY A 142 -13.15 2.42 11.31
C GLY A 142 -11.80 1.80 11.67
N ARG A 143 -11.57 0.58 11.19
CA ARG A 143 -10.35 -0.18 11.44
C ARG A 143 -9.70 -0.61 10.14
N VAL A 144 -8.37 -0.61 10.12
CA VAL A 144 -7.56 -1.12 9.00
C VAL A 144 -6.91 -2.44 9.43
N PRO A 145 -6.89 -3.49 8.58
CA PRO A 145 -6.09 -4.68 8.84
C PRO A 145 -4.61 -4.30 9.00
N PRO A 146 -3.93 -4.71 10.09
CA PRO A 146 -2.55 -4.30 10.33
C PRO A 146 -1.57 -4.97 9.36
N ASP A 147 -0.55 -4.22 8.93
CA ASP A 147 0.55 -4.71 8.10
C ASP A 147 1.80 -5.07 8.92
N VAL A 148 2.05 -4.34 10.02
CA VAL A 148 3.11 -4.65 10.97
C VAL A 148 2.55 -5.56 12.03
N MET A 149 3.20 -6.69 12.30
CA MET A 149 2.56 -7.86 12.89
C MET A 149 1.28 -8.14 12.10
N PRO A 150 1.43 -8.64 10.85
CA PRO A 150 0.39 -8.54 9.84
C PRO A 150 -0.90 -9.22 10.28
N TYR A 151 -2.00 -8.85 9.66
CA TYR A 151 -3.34 -9.33 10.00
C TYR A 151 -3.50 -10.86 9.93
N THR A 152 -2.55 -11.56 9.30
CA THR A 152 -2.47 -13.03 9.31
C THR A 152 -1.92 -13.59 10.62
N TYR A 153 -1.41 -12.76 11.55
CA TYR A 153 -0.94 -13.15 12.87
C TYR A 153 -2.07 -12.99 13.89
N GLU A 154 -1.98 -13.75 14.99
CA GLU A 154 -2.91 -13.70 16.11
C GLU A 154 -2.89 -12.33 16.83
N GLY A 155 -3.96 -12.01 17.56
CA GLY A 155 -4.04 -10.83 18.40
C GLY A 155 -4.46 -9.55 17.68
N ASN A 156 -5.15 -9.67 16.54
CA ASN A 156 -5.79 -8.55 15.88
C ASN A 156 -7.23 -8.88 15.47
N TRP A 157 -8.02 -7.84 15.25
CA TRP A 157 -9.45 -7.94 15.04
C TRP A 157 -9.88 -8.78 13.81
N LEU A 158 -9.03 -8.87 12.77
CA LEU A 158 -9.35 -9.65 11.57
C LEU A 158 -9.00 -11.13 11.78
N HIS A 159 -7.88 -11.43 12.43
CA HIS A 159 -7.53 -12.80 12.79
C HIS A 159 -8.56 -13.39 13.77
N ASP A 160 -9.01 -12.59 14.75
CA ASP A 160 -9.95 -13.02 15.78
C ASP A 160 -11.41 -13.06 15.30
N ALA A 161 -11.68 -12.60 14.06
CA ALA A 161 -12.99 -12.64 13.45
C ALA A 161 -13.44 -14.09 13.13
N THR A 162 -14.73 -14.31 13.05
CA THR A 162 -15.28 -15.58 12.57
C THR A 162 -15.07 -15.77 11.06
N ASP A 163 -15.13 -17.00 10.57
CA ASP A 163 -15.02 -17.28 9.13
C ASP A 163 -16.07 -16.49 8.33
N ALA A 164 -17.33 -16.46 8.81
CA ALA A 164 -18.41 -15.69 8.16
C ALA A 164 -18.11 -14.17 8.10
N GLN A 165 -17.44 -13.62 9.10
CA GLN A 165 -17.03 -12.21 9.10
C GLN A 165 -15.90 -11.96 8.12
N ARG A 166 -14.93 -12.87 8.04
CA ARG A 166 -13.85 -12.82 7.03
C ARG A 166 -14.39 -12.97 5.61
N ASP A 167 -15.33 -13.90 5.40
CA ASP A 167 -16.00 -14.07 4.10
C ASP A 167 -16.74 -12.80 3.68
N ARG A 168 -17.39 -12.12 4.62
CA ARG A 168 -18.04 -10.84 4.36
C ARG A 168 -17.05 -9.75 3.96
N LEU A 169 -15.94 -9.62 4.68
CA LEU A 169 -14.89 -8.65 4.37
C LEU A 169 -14.31 -8.92 2.98
N GLU A 170 -13.98 -10.18 2.65
CA GLU A 170 -13.49 -10.57 1.33
C GLU A 170 -14.49 -10.20 0.23
N ALA A 171 -15.76 -10.61 0.41
CA ALA A 171 -16.82 -10.36 -0.55
C ALA A 171 -17.01 -8.84 -0.79
N ALA A 172 -17.02 -8.05 0.27
CA ALA A 172 -17.17 -6.60 0.20
C ALA A 172 -15.95 -5.92 -0.49
N SER A 173 -14.74 -6.41 -0.20
CA SER A 173 -13.51 -5.89 -0.81
C SER A 173 -13.44 -6.19 -2.32
N VAL A 174 -13.79 -7.40 -2.73
CA VAL A 174 -13.84 -7.76 -4.17
C VAL A 174 -14.97 -7.00 -4.88
N SER A 175 -16.13 -6.83 -4.23
CA SER A 175 -17.25 -6.04 -4.76
C SER A 175 -16.87 -4.56 -4.95
N MET A 176 -16.06 -4.01 -4.05
CA MET A 176 -15.53 -2.66 -4.17
C MET A 176 -14.64 -2.52 -5.41
N LEU A 177 -13.72 -3.47 -5.67
CA LEU A 177 -12.90 -3.46 -6.89
C LEU A 177 -13.77 -3.60 -8.16
N ALA A 178 -14.78 -4.48 -8.16
CA ALA A 178 -15.69 -4.63 -9.27
C ALA A 178 -16.38 -3.30 -9.63
N ARG A 179 -16.90 -2.59 -8.61
CA ARG A 179 -17.53 -1.27 -8.80
C ARG A 179 -16.53 -0.22 -9.31
N LEU A 180 -15.31 -0.21 -8.79
CA LEU A 180 -14.27 0.69 -9.26
C LEU A 180 -14.00 0.50 -10.75
N HIS A 181 -13.81 -0.74 -11.18
CA HIS A 181 -13.47 -1.07 -12.55
C HIS A 181 -14.63 -0.85 -13.54
N ASP A 182 -15.88 -1.08 -13.12
CA ASP A 182 -17.04 -0.99 -14.00
C ASP A 182 -17.64 0.42 -14.08
N GLN A 183 -17.54 1.22 -13.01
CA GLN A 183 -18.27 2.47 -12.93
C GLN A 183 -17.46 3.71 -13.34
N VAL A 184 -16.11 3.64 -13.31
CA VAL A 184 -15.29 4.80 -13.69
C VAL A 184 -15.20 4.93 -15.22
N PRO A 185 -15.68 6.02 -15.82
CA PRO A 185 -15.54 6.23 -17.25
C PRO A 185 -14.07 6.44 -17.62
N LEU A 186 -13.54 5.62 -18.54
CA LEU A 186 -12.13 5.67 -18.95
C LEU A 186 -11.71 7.07 -19.43
N ALA A 187 -12.57 7.76 -20.19
CA ALA A 187 -12.29 9.11 -20.66
C ALA A 187 -12.10 10.14 -19.55
N ALA A 188 -12.77 9.96 -18.39
CA ALA A 188 -12.59 10.83 -17.24
C ALA A 188 -11.27 10.54 -16.46
N ALA A 189 -10.71 9.34 -16.64
CA ALA A 189 -9.46 8.89 -16.04
C ALA A 189 -8.21 9.11 -16.93
N ASP A 190 -8.33 9.76 -18.07
CA ASP A 190 -7.25 9.91 -19.07
C ASP A 190 -5.97 10.58 -18.50
N PHE A 191 -6.11 11.45 -17.49
CA PHE A 191 -4.96 12.05 -16.79
C PHE A 191 -4.07 11.04 -16.04
N LEU A 192 -4.52 9.78 -15.89
CA LEU A 192 -3.76 8.66 -15.32
C LEU A 192 -3.00 7.87 -16.39
N ALA A 193 -3.20 8.19 -17.66
CA ALA A 193 -2.50 7.51 -18.75
C ALA A 193 -0.98 7.66 -18.60
N MET A 194 -0.28 6.55 -18.62
CA MET A 194 1.18 6.54 -18.63
C MET A 194 1.71 6.89 -20.02
N PRO A 195 2.81 7.64 -20.12
CA PRO A 195 3.44 7.95 -21.41
C PRO A 195 3.96 6.67 -22.07
N GLY A 196 4.12 6.70 -23.40
CA GLY A 196 4.66 5.60 -24.17
C GLY A 196 3.66 5.05 -25.20
N THR A 197 4.06 4.00 -25.89
CA THR A 197 3.29 3.32 -26.95
C THR A 197 2.77 1.96 -26.48
N GLY A 198 1.87 1.35 -27.24
CA GLY A 198 1.31 0.04 -26.94
C GLY A 198 0.10 0.08 -25.99
N SER A 199 -0.29 -1.08 -25.47
CA SER A 199 -1.40 -1.24 -24.54
C SER A 199 -1.16 -0.53 -23.19
N ALA A 200 -2.22 -0.32 -22.41
CA ALA A 200 -2.08 0.23 -21.05
C ALA A 200 -1.20 -0.69 -20.18
N LEU A 201 -1.36 -2.01 -20.28
CA LEU A 201 -0.49 -2.98 -19.60
C LEU A 201 0.98 -2.82 -20.01
N HIS A 202 1.27 -2.66 -21.29
CA HIS A 202 2.65 -2.46 -21.77
C HIS A 202 3.28 -1.21 -21.15
N ARG A 203 2.57 -0.07 -21.23
CA ARG A 203 3.05 1.19 -20.63
C ARG A 203 3.24 1.07 -19.12
N HIS A 204 2.35 0.32 -18.45
CA HIS A 204 2.45 0.08 -17.00
C HIS A 204 3.71 -0.73 -16.68
N VAL A 205 4.00 -1.81 -17.41
CA VAL A 205 5.22 -2.64 -17.20
C VAL A 205 6.48 -1.82 -17.49
N GLU A 206 6.50 -1.05 -18.57
CA GLU A 206 7.65 -0.19 -18.90
C GLU A 206 7.88 0.91 -17.84
N SER A 207 6.82 1.43 -17.23
CA SER A 207 6.96 2.36 -16.11
C SER A 207 7.63 1.70 -14.89
N GLN A 208 7.36 0.42 -14.64
CA GLN A 208 7.99 -0.32 -13.55
C GLN A 208 9.46 -0.69 -13.88
N ARG A 209 9.80 -0.92 -15.15
CA ARG A 209 11.20 -1.04 -15.58
C ARG A 209 11.98 0.26 -15.35
N ALA A 210 11.36 1.39 -15.70
CA ALA A 210 11.95 2.71 -15.47
C ALA A 210 12.09 2.99 -13.94
N TYR A 211 11.10 2.60 -13.15
CA TYR A 211 11.18 2.70 -11.70
C TYR A 211 12.30 1.84 -11.13
N TYR A 212 12.45 0.59 -11.56
CA TYR A 212 13.58 -0.27 -11.16
C TYR A 212 14.93 0.35 -11.55
N ALA A 213 15.06 0.86 -12.77
CA ALA A 213 16.29 1.53 -13.20
C ALA A 213 16.65 2.71 -12.29
N TRP A 214 15.66 3.50 -11.87
CA TRP A 214 15.87 4.59 -10.91
C TRP A 214 16.24 4.08 -9.49
N VAL A 215 15.63 2.98 -9.04
CA VAL A 215 15.92 2.39 -7.72
C VAL A 215 17.36 1.94 -7.61
N VAL A 216 17.91 1.37 -8.70
CA VAL A 216 19.29 0.83 -8.74
C VAL A 216 20.32 1.82 -9.31
N ASP A 217 19.93 3.08 -9.55
CA ASP A 217 20.88 4.10 -9.99
C ASP A 217 21.99 4.31 -8.94
N GLY A 218 23.24 4.06 -9.33
CA GLY A 218 24.39 4.05 -8.43
C GLY A 218 24.35 2.98 -7.32
N ARG A 219 23.57 1.92 -7.47
CA ARG A 219 23.40 0.81 -6.52
C ARG A 219 23.56 -0.55 -7.22
N PRO A 220 23.84 -1.63 -6.46
CA PRO A 220 23.84 -2.97 -7.03
C PRO A 220 22.47 -3.33 -7.66
N ARG A 221 22.51 -3.97 -8.82
CA ARG A 221 21.31 -4.51 -9.48
C ARG A 221 20.92 -5.84 -8.83
N SER A 222 19.64 -6.21 -8.95
CA SER A 222 19.11 -7.48 -8.47
C SER A 222 18.95 -8.46 -9.65
N PRO A 223 19.77 -9.50 -9.76
CA PRO A 223 19.61 -10.54 -10.77
C PRO A 223 18.21 -11.20 -10.71
N LEU A 224 17.63 -11.34 -9.53
CA LEU A 224 16.31 -11.92 -9.34
C LEU A 224 15.22 -11.06 -10.00
N ILE A 225 15.22 -9.74 -9.78
CA ILE A 225 14.27 -8.83 -10.43
C ILE A 225 14.43 -8.87 -11.96
N GLU A 226 15.66 -8.94 -12.46
CA GLU A 226 15.93 -9.03 -13.90
C GLU A 226 15.43 -10.34 -14.52
N ARG A 227 15.63 -11.47 -13.83
CA ARG A 227 15.01 -12.75 -14.23
C ARG A 227 13.49 -12.70 -14.19
N GLY A 228 12.91 -12.02 -13.17
CA GLY A 228 11.48 -11.76 -13.08
C GLY A 228 10.93 -11.02 -14.31
N PHE A 229 11.57 -9.96 -14.75
CA PHE A 229 11.19 -9.26 -15.97
C PHE A 229 11.36 -10.11 -17.23
N ALA A 230 12.39 -10.96 -17.30
CA ALA A 230 12.57 -11.89 -18.42
C ALA A 230 11.45 -12.95 -18.44
N ARG A 231 11.07 -13.50 -17.27
CA ARG A 231 9.95 -14.44 -17.16
C ARG A 231 8.62 -13.80 -17.57
N LEU A 232 8.34 -12.56 -17.13
CA LEU A 232 7.15 -11.81 -17.55
C LEU A 232 7.05 -11.67 -19.07
N ALA A 233 8.16 -11.44 -19.77
CA ALA A 233 8.16 -11.37 -21.22
C ALA A 233 7.73 -12.71 -21.88
N GLY A 234 8.09 -13.85 -21.26
CA GLY A 234 7.66 -15.18 -21.69
C GLY A 234 6.21 -15.54 -21.35
N LEU A 235 5.62 -14.87 -20.36
CA LEU A 235 4.22 -15.04 -19.92
C LEU A 235 3.30 -13.94 -20.47
N TRP A 236 3.78 -13.09 -21.36
CA TRP A 236 3.03 -11.92 -21.82
C TRP A 236 1.65 -12.31 -22.33
N PRO A 237 0.56 -11.69 -21.79
CA PRO A 237 -0.79 -12.01 -22.22
C PRO A 237 -0.99 -11.77 -23.72
N PRO A 238 -1.55 -12.74 -24.48
CA PRO A 238 -1.83 -12.54 -25.91
C PRO A 238 -2.86 -11.42 -26.15
N ASP A 239 -3.78 -11.24 -25.20
CA ASP A 239 -4.72 -10.13 -25.11
C ASP A 239 -4.48 -9.39 -23.79
N PRO A 240 -4.00 -8.13 -23.80
CA PRO A 240 -3.69 -7.39 -22.60
C PRO A 240 -4.92 -6.99 -21.77
N GLY A 241 -6.12 -7.31 -22.20
CA GLY A 241 -7.37 -7.05 -21.50
C GLY A 241 -7.93 -5.64 -21.69
N GLU A 242 -9.15 -5.45 -21.21
CA GLU A 242 -9.82 -4.15 -21.17
C GLU A 242 -9.08 -3.20 -20.24
N THR A 243 -8.91 -1.94 -20.67
CA THR A 243 -8.32 -0.90 -19.82
C THR A 243 -9.37 -0.28 -18.91
N VAL A 244 -9.12 -0.30 -17.62
CA VAL A 244 -9.94 0.33 -16.57
C VAL A 244 -9.07 1.23 -15.67
N LEU A 245 -9.69 1.93 -14.72
CA LEU A 245 -8.97 2.53 -13.61
C LEU A 245 -8.51 1.44 -12.65
N SER A 246 -7.20 1.23 -12.54
CA SER A 246 -6.58 0.41 -11.51
C SER A 246 -6.29 1.28 -10.28
N TRP A 247 -6.65 0.81 -9.10
CA TRP A 247 -6.29 1.44 -7.83
C TRP A 247 -4.78 1.38 -7.57
N GLY A 248 -4.15 0.27 -8.00
CA GLY A 248 -2.69 0.10 -8.02
C GLY A 248 -2.10 -0.50 -6.74
N ASP A 249 -2.55 -0.11 -5.55
CA ASP A 249 -2.21 -0.76 -4.27
C ASP A 249 -3.46 -1.43 -3.65
N ALA A 250 -4.08 -2.29 -4.44
CA ALA A 250 -5.33 -2.96 -4.17
C ALA A 250 -5.17 -4.05 -3.10
N ARG A 251 -5.08 -3.66 -1.83
CA ARG A 251 -4.93 -4.55 -0.67
C ARG A 251 -5.82 -4.13 0.49
N ILE A 252 -6.27 -5.08 1.28
CA ILE A 252 -7.17 -4.82 2.40
C ILE A 252 -6.55 -3.91 3.49
N GLY A 253 -5.21 -3.86 3.59
CA GLY A 253 -4.48 -2.94 4.46
C GLY A 253 -4.60 -1.45 4.07
N ASN A 254 -5.19 -1.14 2.90
CA ASN A 254 -5.51 0.22 2.46
C ASN A 254 -7.01 0.51 2.46
N ILE A 255 -7.80 -0.34 3.11
CA ILE A 255 -9.24 -0.14 3.29
C ILE A 255 -9.54 0.07 4.78
N VAL A 256 -10.26 1.14 5.10
CA VAL A 256 -10.87 1.33 6.41
C VAL A 256 -12.19 0.59 6.41
N TYR A 257 -12.42 -0.25 7.41
CA TYR A 257 -13.65 -1.03 7.57
C TYR A 257 -14.47 -0.54 8.76
N ASP A 258 -15.76 -0.35 8.54
CA ASP A 258 -16.76 -0.29 9.61
C ASP A 258 -17.42 -1.68 9.71
N GLY A 259 -17.22 -2.32 10.87
CA GLY A 259 -17.49 -3.75 10.95
C GLY A 259 -16.60 -4.52 9.96
N PHE A 260 -17.23 -5.10 8.93
CA PHE A 260 -16.53 -5.86 7.86
C PHE A 260 -16.88 -5.33 6.46
N GLU A 261 -17.38 -4.09 6.36
CA GLU A 261 -17.68 -3.39 5.12
C GLU A 261 -16.69 -2.25 4.88
N PRO A 262 -16.26 -2.01 3.64
CA PRO A 262 -15.41 -0.86 3.30
C PRO A 262 -16.12 0.46 3.64
N ALA A 263 -15.50 1.26 4.51
CA ALA A 263 -15.92 2.61 4.86
C ALA A 263 -15.09 3.68 4.14
N ALA A 264 -13.84 3.38 3.79
CA ALA A 264 -13.02 4.25 2.94
C ALA A 264 -11.88 3.46 2.28
N VAL A 265 -11.63 3.77 1.02
CA VAL A 265 -10.48 3.26 0.23
C VAL A 265 -9.40 4.35 0.20
N LEU A 266 -8.22 3.98 0.63
CA LEU A 266 -7.08 4.89 0.83
C LEU A 266 -5.96 4.61 -0.19
N ASP A 267 -4.95 5.45 -0.18
CA ASP A 267 -3.66 5.27 -0.85
C ASP A 267 -3.74 5.09 -2.39
N TRP A 268 -4.12 6.19 -3.04
CA TRP A 268 -4.29 6.27 -4.49
C TRP A 268 -3.02 6.67 -5.26
N GLU A 269 -1.84 6.61 -4.62
CA GLU A 269 -0.59 7.08 -5.21
C GLU A 269 -0.11 6.22 -6.39
N MET A 270 -0.49 4.92 -6.40
CA MET A 270 -0.18 3.97 -7.47
C MET A 270 -1.30 3.85 -8.51
N ALA A 271 -2.36 4.66 -8.43
CA ALA A 271 -3.47 4.61 -9.36
C ALA A 271 -3.01 4.82 -10.82
N ALA A 272 -3.52 4.00 -11.73
CA ALA A 272 -3.09 3.95 -13.11
C ALA A 272 -4.22 3.47 -14.03
N LEU A 273 -3.97 3.45 -15.34
CA LEU A 273 -4.82 2.75 -16.29
C LEU A 273 -4.18 1.41 -16.65
N GLY A 274 -4.97 0.33 -16.60
CA GLY A 274 -4.52 -1.01 -16.96
C GLY A 274 -5.65 -2.04 -16.93
N PRO A 275 -5.35 -3.32 -17.20
CA PRO A 275 -6.34 -4.37 -17.09
C PRO A 275 -6.77 -4.60 -15.64
N ARG A 276 -7.96 -5.15 -15.46
CA ARG A 276 -8.60 -5.47 -14.17
C ARG A 276 -7.72 -6.38 -13.30
N GLU A 277 -7.00 -7.26 -13.94
CA GLU A 277 -6.09 -8.22 -13.32
C GLU A 277 -4.88 -7.59 -12.62
N LEU A 278 -4.55 -6.31 -12.89
CA LEU A 278 -3.51 -5.61 -12.12
C LEU A 278 -3.85 -5.52 -10.65
N ASP A 279 -5.10 -5.16 -10.34
CA ASP A 279 -5.57 -5.04 -8.95
C ASP A 279 -5.90 -6.41 -8.34
N LEU A 280 -6.51 -7.31 -9.12
CA LEU A 280 -6.80 -8.67 -8.65
C LEU A 280 -5.52 -9.44 -8.33
N GLY A 281 -4.53 -9.37 -9.22
CA GLY A 281 -3.21 -9.99 -9.01
C GLY A 281 -2.48 -9.41 -7.80
N TRP A 282 -2.59 -8.09 -7.59
CA TRP A 282 -2.01 -7.43 -6.42
C TRP A 282 -2.69 -7.87 -5.12
N MET A 283 -4.02 -7.89 -5.08
CA MET A 283 -4.80 -8.31 -3.90
C MET A 283 -4.49 -9.75 -3.49
N VAL A 284 -4.52 -10.68 -4.43
CA VAL A 284 -4.23 -12.10 -4.22
C VAL A 284 -2.78 -12.29 -3.75
N TYR A 285 -1.83 -11.66 -4.46
CA TYR A 285 -0.41 -11.80 -4.13
C TYR A 285 -0.07 -11.23 -2.76
N LEU A 286 -0.55 -10.02 -2.42
CA LEU A 286 -0.22 -9.39 -1.14
C LEU A 286 -0.78 -10.16 0.05
N HIS A 287 -1.99 -10.72 -0.08
CA HIS A 287 -2.50 -11.61 0.96
C HIS A 287 -1.62 -12.87 1.09
N ARG A 288 -1.28 -13.51 -0.04
CA ARG A 288 -0.41 -14.70 -0.02
C ARG A 288 0.97 -14.40 0.56
N PHE A 289 1.55 -13.24 0.26
CA PHE A 289 2.80 -12.79 0.89
C PHE A 289 2.71 -12.74 2.42
N PHE A 290 1.64 -12.16 2.99
CA PHE A 290 1.44 -12.14 4.44
C PHE A 290 1.16 -13.53 5.02
N GLN A 291 0.51 -14.40 4.25
CA GLN A 291 0.29 -15.79 4.62
C GLN A 291 1.62 -16.56 4.66
N ASP A 292 2.48 -16.39 3.67
CA ASP A 292 3.82 -17.01 3.64
C ASP A 292 4.67 -16.57 4.84
N LEU A 293 4.59 -15.30 5.25
CA LEU A 293 5.25 -14.81 6.46
C LEU A 293 4.72 -15.51 7.72
N ALA A 294 3.41 -15.74 7.82
CA ALA A 294 2.82 -16.45 8.95
C ALA A 294 3.28 -17.90 8.97
N GLU A 295 3.24 -18.61 7.84
CA GLU A 295 3.68 -19.99 7.69
C GLU A 295 5.17 -20.15 8.01
N ALA A 296 6.03 -19.26 7.50
CA ALA A 296 7.46 -19.22 7.82
C ALA A 296 7.73 -19.00 9.32
N GLY A 297 6.85 -18.25 10.00
CA GLY A 297 6.86 -18.07 11.45
C GLY A 297 6.20 -19.20 12.24
N GLY A 298 5.85 -20.34 11.60
CA GLY A 298 5.20 -21.48 12.24
C GLY A 298 3.74 -21.21 12.66
N ARG A 299 3.09 -20.22 12.07
CA ARG A 299 1.70 -19.80 12.36
C ARG A 299 0.76 -20.34 11.30
N ARG A 300 -0.50 -20.60 11.65
CA ARG A 300 -1.52 -21.03 10.69
C ARG A 300 -1.87 -19.93 9.70
N GLY A 301 -1.89 -18.69 10.15
CA GLY A 301 -2.39 -17.57 9.37
C GLY A 301 -3.87 -17.66 9.01
N LEU A 302 -4.24 -17.08 7.86
CA LEU A 302 -5.58 -17.04 7.30
C LEU A 302 -5.62 -17.63 5.88
N PRO A 303 -5.28 -18.92 5.69
CA PRO A 303 -5.08 -19.51 4.36
C PRO A 303 -6.34 -19.55 3.49
N GLY A 304 -7.52 -19.40 4.08
CA GLY A 304 -8.82 -19.35 3.36
C GLY A 304 -9.27 -17.97 2.92
N LEU A 305 -8.57 -16.90 3.33
CA LEU A 305 -8.93 -15.53 2.98
C LEU A 305 -8.26 -15.12 1.66
N LEU A 306 -8.97 -14.40 0.80
CA LEU A 306 -8.46 -13.81 -0.46
C LEU A 306 -7.68 -14.82 -1.35
N CYS A 307 -8.06 -16.10 -1.27
CA CYS A 307 -7.48 -17.12 -2.15
C CYS A 307 -7.80 -16.80 -3.61
N ARG A 308 -6.88 -17.10 -4.50
CA ARG A 308 -6.99 -16.82 -5.94
C ARG A 308 -8.34 -17.26 -6.51
N ASP A 309 -8.70 -18.55 -6.38
CA ASP A 309 -9.93 -19.10 -6.94
C ASP A 309 -11.20 -18.42 -6.40
N ARG A 310 -11.19 -18.03 -5.13
CA ARG A 310 -12.31 -17.33 -4.48
C ARG A 310 -12.45 -15.91 -5.03
N VAL A 311 -11.36 -15.16 -5.11
CA VAL A 311 -11.33 -13.78 -5.63
C VAL A 311 -11.76 -13.78 -7.10
N GLU A 312 -11.17 -14.64 -7.94
CA GLU A 312 -11.52 -14.75 -9.35
C GLU A 312 -13.00 -15.12 -9.56
N SER A 313 -13.48 -16.16 -8.87
CA SER A 313 -14.86 -16.62 -8.98
C SER A 313 -15.85 -15.55 -8.51
N HIS A 314 -15.54 -14.85 -7.43
CA HIS A 314 -16.39 -13.80 -6.90
C HIS A 314 -16.43 -12.60 -7.86
N TYR A 315 -15.29 -12.15 -8.32
CA TYR A 315 -15.17 -11.05 -9.28
C TYR A 315 -15.92 -11.35 -10.59
N ALA A 316 -15.76 -12.56 -11.12
CA ALA A 316 -16.44 -12.99 -12.32
C ALA A 316 -17.98 -13.02 -12.17
N ARG A 317 -18.51 -13.43 -11.00
CA ARG A 317 -19.96 -13.38 -10.74
C ARG A 317 -20.51 -11.95 -10.69
N LEU A 318 -19.71 -11.00 -10.21
CA LEU A 318 -20.14 -9.59 -10.08
C LEU A 318 -20.13 -8.85 -11.41
N THR A 319 -19.11 -9.09 -12.23
CA THR A 319 -18.82 -8.29 -13.44
C THR A 319 -19.12 -9.02 -14.74
N GLY A 320 -19.23 -10.34 -14.72
CA GLY A 320 -19.24 -11.18 -15.92
C GLY A 320 -17.87 -11.34 -16.59
N HIS A 321 -16.83 -10.63 -16.11
CA HIS A 321 -15.47 -10.73 -16.60
C HIS A 321 -14.75 -11.91 -15.93
N GLN A 322 -14.24 -12.84 -16.73
CA GLN A 322 -13.39 -13.94 -16.24
C GLN A 322 -11.93 -13.46 -16.18
N PRO A 323 -11.32 -13.34 -14.99
CA PRO A 323 -9.91 -12.98 -14.86
C PRO A 323 -9.03 -13.98 -15.64
N ARG A 324 -8.03 -13.45 -16.34
CA ARG A 324 -7.16 -14.24 -17.24
C ARG A 324 -5.70 -13.98 -16.93
N ASP A 325 -4.84 -14.88 -17.36
CA ASP A 325 -3.39 -14.73 -17.28
C ASP A 325 -2.89 -14.38 -15.86
N MET A 326 -3.57 -14.90 -14.84
CA MET A 326 -3.29 -14.56 -13.44
C MET A 326 -1.89 -15.00 -12.99
N GLU A 327 -1.27 -15.99 -13.65
CA GLU A 327 0.14 -16.30 -13.41
C GLU A 327 1.03 -15.09 -13.73
N PHE A 328 0.78 -14.42 -14.88
CA PHE A 328 1.48 -13.19 -15.24
C PHE A 328 1.22 -12.09 -14.21
N HIS A 329 -0.04 -11.83 -13.87
CA HIS A 329 -0.42 -10.70 -13.04
C HIS A 329 0.03 -10.85 -11.58
N THR A 330 0.02 -12.05 -11.01
CA THR A 330 0.53 -12.32 -9.65
C THR A 330 2.06 -12.28 -9.60
N LEU A 331 2.77 -12.82 -10.61
CA LEU A 331 4.22 -12.65 -10.74
C LEU A 331 4.58 -11.17 -10.90
N TYR A 332 3.81 -10.43 -11.70
CA TYR A 332 4.03 -9.00 -11.88
C TYR A 332 3.81 -8.22 -10.58
N ALA A 333 2.80 -8.58 -9.78
CA ALA A 333 2.59 -8.02 -8.45
C ALA A 333 3.78 -8.28 -7.52
N ALA A 334 4.27 -9.53 -7.47
CA ALA A 334 5.45 -9.89 -6.68
C ALA A 334 6.70 -9.11 -7.11
N LEU A 335 6.88 -8.91 -8.41
CA LEU A 335 8.01 -8.15 -8.97
C LEU A 335 7.93 -6.66 -8.61
N ARG A 336 6.74 -6.04 -8.73
CA ARG A 336 6.51 -4.64 -8.29
C ARG A 336 6.83 -4.48 -6.80
N HIS A 337 6.35 -5.40 -5.97
CA HIS A 337 6.63 -5.41 -4.53
C HIS A 337 8.13 -5.56 -4.25
N ALA A 338 8.85 -6.43 -5.00
CA ALA A 338 10.29 -6.59 -4.86
C ALA A 338 11.05 -5.28 -5.14
N ILE A 339 10.65 -4.52 -6.17
CA ILE A 339 11.27 -3.23 -6.50
C ILE A 339 11.06 -2.21 -5.37
N VAL A 340 9.84 -2.12 -4.82
CA VAL A 340 9.54 -1.23 -3.69
C VAL A 340 10.35 -1.63 -2.45
N MET A 341 10.38 -2.93 -2.11
CA MET A 341 11.11 -3.43 -0.93
C MET A 341 12.61 -3.24 -1.07
N LEU A 342 13.17 -3.40 -2.27
CA LEU A 342 14.57 -3.10 -2.56
C LEU A 342 14.87 -1.61 -2.30
N ARG A 343 13.98 -0.71 -2.72
CA ARG A 343 14.13 0.73 -2.44
C ARG A 343 14.05 1.05 -0.96
N VAL A 344 13.11 0.43 -0.23
CA VAL A 344 13.00 0.55 1.24
C VAL A 344 14.27 0.06 1.93
N ALA A 345 14.82 -1.06 1.49
CA ALA A 345 16.06 -1.60 2.04
C ALA A 345 17.27 -0.68 1.77
N TYR A 346 17.40 -0.13 0.55
CA TYR A 346 18.44 0.86 0.25
C TYR A 346 18.31 2.14 1.08
N ARG A 347 17.07 2.57 1.41
CA ARG A 347 16.84 3.68 2.34
C ARG A 347 17.37 3.36 3.74
N ARG A 348 17.09 2.17 4.27
CA ARG A 348 17.60 1.74 5.58
C ARG A 348 19.13 1.70 5.61
N ILE A 349 19.75 1.23 4.53
CA ILE A 349 21.23 1.25 4.38
C ILE A 349 21.73 2.69 4.32
N HIS A 350 21.06 3.57 3.58
CA HIS A 350 21.46 4.97 3.45
C HIS A 350 21.49 5.70 4.80
N PHE A 351 20.53 5.41 5.69
CA PHE A 351 20.48 5.99 7.03
C PHE A 351 21.27 5.19 8.09
N GLY A 352 22.01 4.16 7.69
CA GLY A 352 22.80 3.34 8.61
C GLY A 352 21.97 2.43 9.52
N GLU A 353 20.69 2.21 9.19
CA GLU A 353 19.77 1.34 9.94
C GLU A 353 19.95 -0.15 9.62
N ALA A 354 20.66 -0.46 8.53
CA ALA A 354 20.97 -1.82 8.11
C ALA A 354 22.32 -1.85 7.37
N PRO A 355 23.09 -2.96 7.46
CA PRO A 355 24.30 -3.12 6.66
C PRO A 355 23.95 -3.39 5.18
N ALA A 356 24.85 -3.00 4.27
CA ALA A 356 24.74 -3.37 2.87
C ALA A 356 25.22 -4.83 2.68
N PRO A 357 24.36 -5.73 2.16
CA PRO A 357 24.77 -7.11 1.86
C PRO A 357 25.61 -7.15 0.58
N ALA A 358 26.37 -8.23 0.40
CA ALA A 358 27.11 -8.50 -0.84
C ALA A 358 26.18 -8.83 -2.03
N ASP A 359 25.01 -9.41 -1.74
CA ASP A 359 23.99 -9.81 -2.71
C ASP A 359 22.75 -8.93 -2.56
N ALA A 360 22.39 -8.17 -3.60
CA ALA A 360 21.21 -7.31 -3.59
C ALA A 360 19.90 -8.11 -3.44
N ASP A 361 19.85 -9.36 -3.90
CA ASP A 361 18.67 -10.22 -3.77
C ASP A 361 18.37 -10.59 -2.30
N ALA A 362 19.37 -10.52 -1.42
CA ALA A 362 19.17 -10.70 0.03
C ALA A 362 18.35 -9.57 0.68
N LEU A 363 18.15 -8.45 0.00
CA LEU A 363 17.30 -7.33 0.43
C LEU A 363 15.80 -7.54 0.12
N ILE A 364 15.47 -8.56 -0.68
CA ILE A 364 14.09 -8.86 -1.09
C ILE A 364 13.50 -9.85 -0.09
N LEU A 365 12.58 -9.37 0.74
CA LEU A 365 11.99 -10.14 1.84
C LEU A 365 11.31 -11.45 1.38
N HIS A 366 10.68 -11.43 0.19
CA HIS A 366 10.00 -12.57 -0.43
C HIS A 366 10.81 -13.20 -1.57
N ARG A 367 12.13 -13.24 -1.43
CA ARG A 367 13.06 -13.77 -2.44
C ARG A 367 12.65 -15.18 -2.89
N ASP A 368 12.45 -16.11 -1.94
CA ASP A 368 12.16 -17.50 -2.24
C ASP A 368 10.81 -17.67 -2.96
N THR A 369 9.81 -16.89 -2.55
CA THR A 369 8.50 -16.82 -3.22
C THR A 369 8.65 -16.32 -4.67
N LEU A 370 9.39 -15.24 -4.88
CA LEU A 370 9.61 -14.69 -6.22
C LEU A 370 10.41 -15.67 -7.10
N GLU A 371 11.42 -16.35 -6.57
CA GLU A 371 12.13 -17.43 -7.27
C GLU A 371 11.18 -18.56 -7.69
N ALA A 372 10.36 -19.05 -6.76
CA ALA A 372 9.39 -20.10 -7.04
C ALA A 372 8.36 -19.70 -8.11
N MET A 373 7.92 -18.43 -8.11
CA MET A 373 7.03 -17.89 -9.14
C MET A 373 7.71 -17.82 -10.52
N ILE A 374 8.97 -17.36 -10.59
CA ILE A 374 9.74 -17.30 -11.84
C ILE A 374 9.90 -18.69 -12.43
N GLU A 375 10.08 -19.71 -11.60
CA GLU A 375 10.26 -21.10 -12.01
C GLU A 375 8.93 -21.84 -12.24
N GLY A 376 7.77 -21.21 -12.01
CA GLY A 376 6.44 -21.82 -12.16
C GLY A 376 6.11 -22.88 -11.12
N ARG A 377 6.67 -22.79 -9.92
CA ARG A 377 6.50 -23.79 -8.83
C ARG A 377 5.65 -23.29 -7.65
N TYR A 378 5.11 -22.07 -7.74
CA TYR A 378 4.48 -21.42 -6.59
C TYR A 378 2.96 -21.61 -6.53
N TRP A 379 2.25 -21.67 -7.64
CA TRP A 379 0.78 -21.80 -7.75
C TRP A 379 0.35 -23.21 -8.08
#